data_ca7bea43f328df14077cb362fec988cf
#
_entry.id   ca7bea43f328df14077cb362fec988cf
#
_cell.length_a   1.000
_cell.length_b   1.000
_cell.length_c   1.000
_cell.angle_alpha   90.00
_cell.angle_beta   90.00
_cell.angle_gamma   90.00
#
_symmetry.space_group_name_H-M   'P 1'
#
loop_
_entity.id
_entity.type
_entity.pdbx_description
1 polymer ?
#
loop_
_entity_poly.entity_id
_entity_poly.type
_entity_poly.pdbx_seq_one_letter_code
_entity_poly.pdbx_strand_id
1 'polypeptide(L)'
;MTISAARRTTAQLTSGGSMKRKASAHWAGGLKDGKGTISTQSGVLSKTQYSFGTRFEEGVGTNPEELIAAAHSGCFSMALSNILGEAGLTAKSIDTEATVTLEKTDAGFTVTEIVLDLVADIPGADQAKFEECAEKAKAGCPISRLFNAKITLNAKLAAVV
;
A
#
# COMPACT_ATOMS: atom_id res chain seq x y z
N MET A 1 -11.76 -41.05 -22.98
CA MET A 1 -11.29 -39.65 -22.85
C MET A 1 -11.83 -39.09 -21.56
N THR A 2 -11.01 -39.06 -20.51
CA THR A 2 -11.43 -38.68 -19.16
C THR A 2 -10.86 -37.26 -18.89
N ILE A 3 -11.76 -36.29 -18.78
CA ILE A 3 -11.38 -34.89 -18.49
C ILE A 3 -11.22 -34.78 -16.99
N SER A 4 -9.95 -34.60 -16.56
CA SER A 4 -9.61 -34.35 -15.17
C SER A 4 -9.96 -32.88 -14.82
N ALA A 5 -10.94 -32.70 -13.94
CA ALA A 5 -11.31 -31.40 -13.40
C ALA A 5 -10.24 -30.97 -12.36
N ALA A 6 -9.49 -29.92 -12.69
CA ALA A 6 -8.58 -29.28 -11.75
C ALA A 6 -9.39 -28.64 -10.60
N ARG A 7 -9.27 -29.20 -9.40
CA ARG A 7 -9.80 -28.62 -8.16
C ARG A 7 -9.04 -27.32 -7.85
N ARG A 8 -9.73 -26.18 -7.96
CA ARG A 8 -9.25 -24.92 -7.38
C ARG A 8 -9.34 -25.04 -5.86
N THR A 9 -8.21 -25.12 -5.22
CA THR A 9 -8.11 -25.07 -3.76
C THR A 9 -8.34 -23.63 -3.33
N THR A 10 -9.53 -23.32 -2.83
CA THR A 10 -9.78 -22.10 -2.06
C THR A 10 -8.95 -22.20 -0.78
N ALA A 11 -7.91 -21.38 -0.65
CA ALA A 11 -7.18 -21.27 0.59
C ALA A 11 -8.11 -20.65 1.65
N GLN A 12 -8.61 -21.49 2.56
CA GLN A 12 -9.28 -21.05 3.77
C GLN A 12 -8.24 -20.32 4.64
N LEU A 13 -8.50 -19.05 4.95
CA LEU A 13 -7.81 -18.32 6.00
C LEU A 13 -8.18 -18.97 7.33
N THR A 14 -7.37 -19.93 7.78
CA THR A 14 -7.50 -20.50 9.12
C THR A 14 -7.08 -19.45 10.14
N SER A 15 -7.95 -19.17 11.09
CA SER A 15 -7.71 -18.31 12.25
C SER A 15 -6.44 -18.74 12.99
N GLY A 16 -5.40 -17.89 12.97
CA GLY A 16 -4.19 -18.08 13.78
C GLY A 16 -2.87 -18.33 13.03
N GLY A 17 -2.86 -18.35 11.70
CA GLY A 17 -1.64 -18.58 10.91
C GLY A 17 -0.82 -17.28 10.70
N SER A 18 0.47 -17.31 11.10
CA SER A 18 1.42 -16.25 10.71
C SER A 18 1.73 -16.32 9.21
N MET A 19 1.52 -15.23 8.48
CA MET A 19 1.88 -15.12 7.07
C MET A 19 3.21 -14.39 6.91
N LYS A 20 4.18 -15.04 6.25
CA LYS A 20 5.50 -14.45 5.97
C LYS A 20 5.61 -14.08 4.50
N ARG A 21 6.17 -12.91 4.22
CA ARG A 21 6.51 -12.45 2.87
C ARG A 21 7.96 -11.99 2.88
N LYS A 22 8.66 -12.17 1.74
CA LYS A 22 10.09 -11.88 1.61
C LYS A 22 10.33 -10.94 0.44
N ALA A 23 11.27 -10.04 0.65
CA ALA A 23 11.91 -9.27 -0.40
C ALA A 23 13.42 -9.28 -0.12
N SER A 24 14.22 -9.01 -1.14
CA SER A 24 15.67 -8.90 -1.05
C SER A 24 16.15 -7.67 -1.79
N ALA A 25 17.24 -7.09 -1.30
CA ALA A 25 17.94 -6.02 -1.96
C ALA A 25 19.42 -6.37 -2.11
N HIS A 26 20.01 -5.96 -3.21
CA HIS A 26 21.46 -5.97 -3.46
C HIS A 26 21.91 -4.54 -3.66
N TRP A 27 23.09 -4.19 -3.15
CA TRP A 27 23.74 -2.90 -3.36
C TRP A 27 25.21 -3.12 -3.63
N ALA A 28 25.76 -2.39 -4.60
CA ALA A 28 27.17 -2.38 -4.92
C ALA A 28 27.67 -0.95 -5.17
N GLY A 29 28.84 -0.62 -4.64
CA GLY A 29 29.46 0.70 -4.74
C GLY A 29 29.14 1.64 -3.58
N GLY A 30 29.58 2.89 -3.70
CA GLY A 30 29.34 3.96 -2.72
C GLY A 30 27.90 4.46 -2.75
N LEU A 31 27.56 5.37 -1.84
CA LEU A 31 26.18 5.88 -1.75
C LEU A 31 25.75 6.62 -3.04
N LYS A 32 26.59 7.47 -3.58
CA LYS A 32 26.23 8.34 -4.72
C LYS A 32 26.40 7.66 -6.08
N ASP A 33 27.41 6.83 -6.23
CA ASP A 33 27.81 6.18 -7.47
C ASP A 33 27.39 4.71 -7.54
N GLY A 34 26.98 4.14 -6.42
CA GLY A 34 26.53 2.78 -6.32
C GLY A 34 25.16 2.55 -6.99
N LYS A 35 24.90 1.27 -7.25
CA LYS A 35 23.65 0.78 -7.85
C LYS A 35 23.14 -0.42 -7.09
N GLY A 36 21.81 -0.51 -7.00
CA GLY A 36 21.17 -1.62 -6.36
C GLY A 36 20.03 -2.20 -7.16
N THR A 37 19.56 -3.36 -6.70
CA THR A 37 18.36 -4.00 -7.23
C THR A 37 17.50 -4.53 -6.10
N ILE A 38 16.18 -4.50 -6.29
CA ILE A 38 15.18 -5.03 -5.37
C ILE A 38 14.41 -6.15 -6.06
N SER A 39 14.16 -7.24 -5.33
CA SER A 39 13.34 -8.35 -5.79
C SER A 39 12.33 -8.73 -4.72
N THR A 40 11.12 -9.10 -5.12
CA THR A 40 10.07 -9.60 -4.24
C THR A 40 9.85 -11.10 -4.45
N GLN A 41 9.38 -11.80 -3.42
CA GLN A 41 9.04 -13.22 -3.51
C GLN A 41 8.03 -13.55 -4.60
N SER A 42 7.10 -12.62 -4.89
CA SER A 42 6.09 -12.77 -5.95
C SER A 42 6.67 -12.67 -7.37
N GLY A 43 7.88 -12.11 -7.51
CA GLY A 43 8.49 -11.83 -8.81
C GLY A 43 7.99 -10.55 -9.49
N VAL A 44 7.02 -9.82 -8.89
CA VAL A 44 6.53 -8.54 -9.44
C VAL A 44 7.65 -7.52 -9.54
N LEU A 45 8.53 -7.44 -8.53
CA LEU A 45 9.82 -6.79 -8.66
C LEU A 45 10.87 -7.89 -8.85
N SER A 46 11.59 -7.84 -9.96
CA SER A 46 12.65 -8.78 -10.29
C SER A 46 13.91 -8.04 -10.72
N LYS A 47 14.86 -7.92 -9.80
CA LYS A 47 16.09 -7.13 -9.98
C LYS A 47 15.79 -5.69 -10.45
N THR A 48 14.71 -5.11 -9.94
CA THR A 48 14.30 -3.74 -10.26
C THR A 48 15.33 -2.78 -9.70
N GLN A 49 15.84 -1.90 -10.56
CA GLN A 49 16.91 -0.97 -10.22
C GLN A 49 16.46 0.06 -9.20
N TYR A 50 17.34 0.38 -8.26
CA TYR A 50 17.27 1.56 -7.41
C TYR A 50 18.68 2.15 -7.18
N SER A 51 18.75 3.45 -6.89
CA SER A 51 20.02 4.17 -6.73
C SER A 51 19.81 5.44 -5.92
N PHE A 52 20.89 6.19 -5.67
CA PHE A 52 20.78 7.54 -5.10
C PHE A 52 19.91 8.44 -6.01
N GLY A 53 20.14 8.38 -7.33
CA GLY A 53 19.36 9.19 -8.29
C GLY A 53 17.86 8.85 -8.32
N THR A 54 17.47 7.58 -8.12
CA THR A 54 16.03 7.22 -8.07
C THR A 54 15.35 7.63 -6.77
N ARG A 55 16.12 7.93 -5.73
CA ARG A 55 15.59 8.32 -4.41
C ARG A 55 15.58 9.82 -4.19
N PHE A 56 16.58 10.54 -4.69
CA PHE A 56 16.81 11.97 -4.40
C PHE A 56 16.81 12.86 -5.65
N GLU A 57 16.68 12.26 -6.83
CA GLU A 57 16.70 12.91 -8.14
C GLU A 57 15.65 12.25 -9.06
N GLU A 58 15.61 12.61 -10.34
CA GLU A 58 14.71 12.01 -11.34
C GLU A 58 15.34 10.82 -12.08
N GLY A 59 15.88 9.85 -11.34
CA GLY A 59 16.48 8.65 -11.92
C GLY A 59 15.43 7.60 -12.32
N VAL A 60 15.78 6.74 -13.30
CA VAL A 60 14.94 5.60 -13.71
C VAL A 60 15.10 4.44 -12.74
N GLY A 61 13.99 3.96 -12.19
CA GLY A 61 13.96 2.84 -11.23
C GLY A 61 12.94 3.09 -10.12
N THR A 62 12.97 2.27 -9.08
CA THR A 62 12.16 2.45 -7.89
C THR A 62 12.96 3.07 -6.73
N ASN A 63 12.29 3.35 -5.62
CA ASN A 63 12.91 3.82 -4.38
C ASN A 63 12.10 3.33 -3.17
N PRO A 64 12.68 3.35 -1.95
CA PRO A 64 12.00 2.88 -0.76
C PRO A 64 10.69 3.61 -0.45
N GLU A 65 10.64 4.91 -0.68
CA GLU A 65 9.48 5.75 -0.38
C GLU A 65 8.28 5.40 -1.29
N GLU A 66 8.52 5.18 -2.58
CA GLU A 66 7.53 4.70 -3.53
C GLU A 66 7.00 3.31 -3.17
N LEU A 67 7.85 2.41 -2.73
CA LEU A 67 7.45 1.07 -2.28
C LEU A 67 6.62 1.12 -0.99
N ILE A 68 6.94 2.03 -0.08
CA ILE A 68 6.13 2.32 1.12
C ILE A 68 4.75 2.85 0.71
N ALA A 69 4.70 3.80 -0.23
CA ALA A 69 3.46 4.36 -0.75
C ALA A 69 2.58 3.27 -1.39
N ALA A 70 3.16 2.40 -2.22
CA ALA A 70 2.46 1.28 -2.84
C ALA A 70 1.91 0.29 -1.80
N ALA A 71 2.69 -0.05 -0.78
CA ALA A 71 2.25 -0.92 0.31
C ALA A 71 1.12 -0.29 1.12
N HIS A 72 1.20 1.01 1.42
CA HIS A 72 0.21 1.71 2.24
C HIS A 72 -1.11 1.90 1.50
N SER A 73 -1.09 2.36 0.24
CA SER A 73 -2.30 2.53 -0.57
C SER A 73 -3.05 1.21 -0.75
N GLY A 74 -2.35 0.12 -1.07
CA GLY A 74 -2.95 -1.20 -1.22
C GLY A 74 -3.52 -1.76 0.08
N CYS A 75 -2.80 -1.65 1.19
CA CYS A 75 -3.27 -2.11 2.51
C CYS A 75 -4.49 -1.32 2.98
N PHE A 76 -4.47 0.00 2.85
CA PHE A 76 -5.58 0.88 3.22
C PHE A 76 -6.84 0.57 2.41
N SER A 77 -6.73 0.43 1.08
CA SER A 77 -7.87 0.09 0.20
C SER A 77 -8.52 -1.23 0.59
N MET A 78 -7.72 -2.25 0.90
CA MET A 78 -8.23 -3.53 1.38
C MET A 78 -8.89 -3.42 2.77
N ALA A 79 -8.32 -2.64 3.68
CA ALA A 79 -8.90 -2.41 5.00
C ALA A 79 -10.26 -1.68 4.89
N LEU A 80 -10.35 -0.68 4.01
CA LEU A 80 -11.61 0.02 3.74
C LEU A 80 -12.66 -0.93 3.15
N SER A 81 -12.29 -1.74 2.17
CA SER A 81 -13.19 -2.74 1.59
C SER A 81 -13.76 -3.70 2.65
N ASN A 82 -12.93 -4.16 3.58
CA ASN A 82 -13.37 -5.02 4.69
C ASN A 82 -14.36 -4.30 5.61
N ILE A 83 -14.05 -3.09 6.04
CA ILE A 83 -14.89 -2.30 6.95
C ILE A 83 -16.22 -1.94 6.30
N LEU A 84 -16.23 -1.62 5.01
CA LEU A 84 -17.47 -1.41 4.25
C LEU A 84 -18.32 -2.68 4.23
N GLY A 85 -17.71 -3.85 4.01
CA GLY A 85 -18.40 -5.13 4.06
C GLY A 85 -19.06 -5.42 5.41
N GLU A 86 -18.37 -5.12 6.53
CA GLU A 86 -18.94 -5.21 7.88
C GLU A 86 -20.11 -4.24 8.09
N ALA A 87 -20.13 -3.13 7.37
CA ALA A 87 -21.23 -2.16 7.37
C ALA A 87 -22.35 -2.48 6.36
N GLY A 88 -22.27 -3.63 5.66
CA GLY A 88 -23.25 -4.05 4.65
C GLY A 88 -23.13 -3.30 3.32
N LEU A 89 -22.00 -2.64 3.06
CA LEU A 89 -21.71 -1.87 1.86
C LEU A 89 -20.68 -2.57 0.98
N THR A 90 -20.79 -2.38 -0.34
CA THR A 90 -19.79 -2.87 -1.30
C THR A 90 -19.40 -1.74 -2.23
N ALA A 91 -18.12 -1.39 -2.27
CA ALA A 91 -17.62 -0.40 -3.20
C ALA A 91 -17.56 -0.97 -4.62
N LYS A 92 -17.89 -0.16 -5.61
CA LYS A 92 -17.61 -0.43 -7.02
C LYS A 92 -16.14 -0.15 -7.32
N SER A 93 -15.57 0.92 -6.75
CA SER A 93 -14.15 1.24 -6.79
C SER A 93 -13.66 1.88 -5.52
N ILE A 94 -12.39 1.67 -5.21
CA ILE A 94 -11.64 2.36 -4.16
C ILE A 94 -10.29 2.71 -4.80
N ASP A 95 -10.07 3.98 -5.03
CA ASP A 95 -8.85 4.52 -5.63
C ASP A 95 -8.11 5.31 -4.54
N THR A 96 -6.93 4.83 -4.17
CA THR A 96 -6.11 5.45 -3.12
C THR A 96 -4.73 5.78 -3.65
N GLU A 97 -4.34 7.04 -3.58
CA GLU A 97 -2.98 7.49 -3.77
C GLU A 97 -2.33 7.76 -2.41
N ALA A 98 -1.12 7.28 -2.22
CA ALA A 98 -0.33 7.57 -1.02
C ALA A 98 0.88 8.40 -1.38
N THR A 99 1.05 9.56 -0.75
CA THR A 99 2.22 10.42 -0.88
C THR A 99 3.07 10.33 0.38
N VAL A 100 4.30 9.86 0.24
CA VAL A 100 5.27 9.73 1.34
C VAL A 100 6.26 10.87 1.28
N THR A 101 6.36 11.64 2.37
CA THR A 101 7.28 12.76 2.49
C THR A 101 8.53 12.36 3.26
N LEU A 102 9.70 12.45 2.61
CA LEU A 102 11.01 12.24 3.20
C LEU A 102 11.70 13.59 3.40
N GLU A 103 12.07 13.91 4.64
CA GLU A 103 12.72 15.17 4.99
C GLU A 103 14.02 14.92 5.76
N LYS A 104 14.94 15.86 5.63
CA LYS A 104 16.14 15.88 6.46
C LYS A 104 15.83 16.61 7.78
N THR A 105 15.81 15.85 8.87
CA THR A 105 15.61 16.35 10.23
C THR A 105 16.94 16.31 11.01
N ASP A 106 16.93 16.74 12.26
CA ASP A 106 18.09 16.60 13.16
C ASP A 106 18.46 15.13 13.41
N ALA A 107 17.51 14.22 13.29
CA ALA A 107 17.72 12.77 13.40
C ALA A 107 18.21 12.12 12.07
N GLY A 108 18.34 12.89 10.98
CA GLY A 108 18.67 12.42 9.65
C GLY A 108 17.47 12.39 8.70
N PHE A 109 17.57 11.64 7.61
CA PHE A 109 16.44 11.47 6.69
C PHE A 109 15.31 10.69 7.35
N THR A 110 14.14 11.31 7.44
CA THR A 110 12.98 10.81 8.17
C THR A 110 11.73 10.91 7.31
N VAL A 111 10.93 9.86 7.30
CA VAL A 111 9.55 9.93 6.76
C VAL A 111 8.71 10.66 7.80
N THR A 112 8.30 11.88 7.49
CA THR A 112 7.61 12.78 8.42
C THR A 112 6.09 12.73 8.26
N GLU A 113 5.60 12.52 7.04
CA GLU A 113 4.18 12.49 6.74
C GLU A 113 3.87 11.50 5.62
N ILE A 114 2.68 10.91 5.70
CA ILE A 114 2.05 10.17 4.60
C ILE A 114 0.66 10.74 4.41
N VAL A 115 0.34 11.18 3.20
CA VAL A 115 -0.99 11.62 2.79
C VAL A 115 -1.64 10.50 2.01
N LEU A 116 -2.88 10.15 2.38
CA LEU A 116 -3.73 9.22 1.65
C LEU A 116 -4.87 10.01 0.99
N ASP A 117 -4.83 10.12 -0.32
CA ASP A 117 -5.90 10.70 -1.13
C ASP A 117 -6.81 9.58 -1.63
N LEU A 118 -8.05 9.59 -1.17
CA LEU A 118 -9.03 8.54 -1.40
C LEU A 118 -10.21 9.05 -2.21
N VAL A 119 -10.52 8.34 -3.29
CA VAL A 119 -11.78 8.46 -4.03
C VAL A 119 -12.45 7.11 -4.08
N ALA A 120 -13.74 7.02 -3.73
CA ALA A 120 -14.47 5.76 -3.78
C ALA A 120 -15.88 5.92 -4.34
N ASP A 121 -16.32 4.94 -5.14
CA ASP A 121 -17.72 4.77 -5.57
C ASP A 121 -18.37 3.65 -4.74
N ILE A 122 -19.27 4.04 -3.83
CA ILE A 122 -19.89 3.13 -2.87
C ILE A 122 -21.41 3.30 -2.93
N PRO A 123 -22.12 2.50 -3.73
CA PRO A 123 -23.57 2.58 -3.80
C PRO A 123 -24.22 2.40 -2.42
N GLY A 124 -25.15 3.29 -2.10
CA GLY A 124 -25.91 3.25 -0.85
C GLY A 124 -25.19 3.84 0.38
N ALA A 125 -23.96 4.31 0.24
CA ALA A 125 -23.27 5.03 1.31
C ALA A 125 -23.63 6.52 1.28
N ASP A 126 -23.92 7.08 2.42
CA ASP A 126 -23.89 8.52 2.65
C ASP A 126 -22.47 8.99 3.02
N GLN A 127 -22.26 10.31 2.98
CA GLN A 127 -20.95 10.91 3.27
C GLN A 127 -20.46 10.59 4.68
N ALA A 128 -21.31 10.65 5.69
CA ALA A 128 -20.96 10.44 7.09
C ALA A 128 -20.52 8.98 7.32
N LYS A 129 -21.23 8.02 6.73
CA LYS A 129 -20.88 6.60 6.83
C LYS A 129 -19.58 6.28 6.09
N PHE A 130 -19.37 6.89 4.93
CA PHE A 130 -18.11 6.76 4.19
C PHE A 130 -16.94 7.29 5.02
N GLU A 131 -17.03 8.50 5.58
CA GLU A 131 -15.97 9.09 6.39
C GLU A 131 -15.66 8.24 7.64
N GLU A 132 -16.70 7.74 8.33
CA GLU A 132 -16.53 6.82 9.46
C GLU A 132 -15.73 5.58 9.06
N CYS A 133 -16.09 4.95 7.96
CA CYS A 133 -15.40 3.75 7.45
C CYS A 133 -13.96 4.06 7.04
N ALA A 134 -13.73 5.19 6.37
CA ALA A 134 -12.40 5.61 5.94
C ALA A 134 -11.46 5.90 7.13
N GLU A 135 -11.94 6.59 8.16
CA GLU A 135 -11.16 6.83 9.38
C GLU A 135 -10.85 5.54 10.14
N LYS A 136 -11.80 4.60 10.23
CA LYS A 136 -11.56 3.27 10.80
C LYS A 136 -10.50 2.50 10.00
N ALA A 137 -10.54 2.59 8.66
CA ALA A 137 -9.56 1.96 7.79
C ALA A 137 -8.17 2.56 8.00
N LYS A 138 -8.06 3.89 8.11
CA LYS A 138 -6.79 4.58 8.39
C LYS A 138 -6.18 4.12 9.73
N ALA A 139 -6.99 4.04 10.77
CA ALA A 139 -6.54 3.61 12.09
C ALA A 139 -6.23 2.11 12.17
N GLY A 140 -7.00 1.27 11.46
CA GLY A 140 -6.94 -0.18 11.54
C GLY A 140 -5.99 -0.85 10.54
N CYS A 141 -5.63 -0.18 9.45
CA CYS A 141 -4.71 -0.72 8.44
C CYS A 141 -3.37 -1.12 9.07
N PRO A 142 -2.92 -2.38 8.91
CA PRO A 142 -1.65 -2.85 9.47
C PRO A 142 -0.43 -2.01 9.08
N ILE A 143 -0.39 -1.47 7.86
CA ILE A 143 0.69 -0.59 7.42
C ILE A 143 0.61 0.78 8.09
N SER A 144 -0.58 1.37 8.24
CA SER A 144 -0.75 2.60 9.03
C SER A 144 -0.24 2.44 10.45
N ARG A 145 -0.53 1.31 11.09
CA ARG A 145 -0.10 1.00 12.46
C ARG A 145 1.40 0.73 12.60
N LEU A 146 2.08 0.44 11.50
CA LEU A 146 3.54 0.22 11.47
C LEU A 146 4.32 1.53 11.53
N PHE A 147 3.76 2.63 11.00
CA PHE A 147 4.47 3.90 10.86
C PHE A 147 4.32 4.80 12.09
N ASN A 148 5.42 5.54 12.42
CA ASN A 148 5.41 6.65 13.38
C ASN A 148 5.18 8.01 12.72
N ALA A 149 5.09 8.06 11.39
CA ALA A 149 4.79 9.27 10.64
C ALA A 149 3.35 9.72 10.85
N LYS A 150 3.10 11.02 10.72
CA LYS A 150 1.73 11.56 10.65
C LYS A 150 1.05 11.03 9.40
N ILE A 151 -0.16 10.47 9.54
CA ILE A 151 -0.98 10.00 8.43
C ILE A 151 -2.18 10.92 8.29
N THR A 152 -2.27 11.61 7.16
CA THR A 152 -3.39 12.46 6.77
C THR A 152 -4.26 11.71 5.76
N LEU A 153 -5.57 11.78 5.90
CA LEU A 153 -6.54 11.17 4.98
C LEU A 153 -7.42 12.27 4.37
N ASN A 154 -7.40 12.36 3.05
CA ASN A 154 -8.32 13.16 2.25
C ASN A 154 -9.27 12.21 1.54
N ALA A 155 -10.49 12.08 2.04
CA ALA A 155 -11.46 11.13 1.52
C ALA A 155 -12.54 11.84 0.70
N LYS A 156 -12.82 11.34 -0.50
CA LYS A 156 -13.87 11.83 -1.38
C LYS A 156 -14.75 10.69 -1.88
N LEU A 157 -16.03 10.77 -1.57
CA LEU A 157 -17.02 9.90 -2.17
C LEU A 157 -17.34 10.39 -3.59
N ALA A 158 -17.26 9.49 -4.58
CA ALA A 158 -17.64 9.81 -5.94
C ALA A 158 -19.16 10.08 -6.00
N ALA A 159 -19.57 11.11 -6.75
CA ALA A 159 -20.99 11.36 -6.97
C ALA A 159 -21.62 10.19 -7.74
N VAL A 160 -22.74 9.67 -7.22
CA VAL A 160 -23.54 8.67 -7.94
C VAL A 160 -24.21 9.41 -9.10
N VAL A 161 -23.85 9.08 -10.35
CA VAL A 161 -24.49 9.55 -11.58
C VAL A 161 -25.59 8.59 -11.96
#